data_65fe0aceed1ae48cf76bbb5ced80f5ec
#
_entry.id   65fe0aceed1ae48cf76bbb5ced80f5ec
#
_cell.length_a   1.000
_cell.length_b   1.000
_cell.length_c   1.000
_cell.angle_alpha   90.00
_cell.angle_beta   90.00
_cell.angle_gamma   90.00
#
_symmetry.space_group_name_H-M   'P 1'
#
loop_
_entity.id
_entity.type
_entity.pdbx_description
1 polymer ?
#
loop_
_entity_poly.entity_id
_entity_poly.type
_entity_poly.pdbx_seq_one_letter_code
_entity_poly.pdbx_strand_id
1 'polypeptide(L)'
;MNPTFKGTILLYNPISGHGHLDSWNALFVEFLLEAGYRVASLSPGAIELQARLVHKQLSQHVNLQILEWRTPKRSLVERIRAKVIRLSKQTVPKGTASSEEVEKLKILEASYLQPEEFAQRVADATKQLGHKPHFVFNMYMDLYRDDVAGWRPFGESQMISWAGIRFVPSSVPPNEAYYQLASLKGMCFLNEQIRQDYAVALPHKCFEYLPDVTEASLPVEPSAFATDIKRQAAGRKIVFLGGTISSNKNLSEWFKVIALANPTEWFFVQLGEVHENNLSPEDAAAYQLARENTPEHLFIHAEYLPDERQFNEVIALSDVLFAVYRKFSISSNMPGKAAAFEKPILVAEGYLMASRVNKYQLGLAVQENDADQMLQALTILVQPQSQRIVARPEHFAAYRQDFSHAALKVKFFGFLEQALAPVAH
;
A
#
# COMPACT_ATOMS: atom_id res chain seq x y z
N MET A 1 36.17 -21.82 3.30
CA MET A 1 35.52 -21.70 1.98
C MET A 1 34.79 -20.36 1.97
N ASN A 2 35.13 -19.45 1.04
CA ASN A 2 34.34 -18.22 0.91
C ASN A 2 32.90 -18.61 0.52
N PRO A 3 31.88 -18.14 1.20
CA PRO A 3 30.51 -18.46 0.83
C PRO A 3 30.28 -17.88 -0.59
N THR A 4 30.00 -18.78 -1.52
CA THR A 4 29.58 -18.39 -2.87
C THR A 4 28.20 -17.73 -2.79
N PHE A 5 28.15 -16.39 -2.85
CA PHE A 5 26.88 -15.67 -2.90
C PHE A 5 26.34 -15.63 -4.35
N LYS A 6 25.02 -15.62 -4.49
CA LYS A 6 24.33 -15.67 -5.79
C LYS A 6 24.40 -14.37 -6.60
N GLY A 7 24.89 -13.29 -6.01
CA GLY A 7 24.97 -11.97 -6.65
C GLY A 7 24.49 -10.85 -5.71
N THR A 8 24.59 -9.61 -6.16
CA THR A 8 24.17 -8.41 -5.41
C THR A 8 22.82 -7.91 -5.94
N ILE A 9 21.82 -7.83 -5.10
CA ILE A 9 20.52 -7.22 -5.38
C ILE A 9 20.46 -5.84 -4.70
N LEU A 10 20.16 -4.80 -5.48
CA LEU A 10 19.87 -3.47 -4.96
C LEU A 10 18.34 -3.35 -4.76
N LEU A 11 17.91 -3.29 -3.51
CA LEU A 11 16.55 -2.88 -3.15
C LEU A 11 16.51 -1.35 -3.11
N TYR A 12 15.74 -0.76 -3.99
CA TYR A 12 15.52 0.67 -4.05
C TYR A 12 14.11 1.01 -3.58
N ASN A 13 14.01 1.65 -2.43
CA ASN A 13 12.76 2.15 -1.89
C ASN A 13 12.73 3.67 -2.00
N PRO A 14 11.95 4.27 -2.93
CA PRO A 14 12.00 5.70 -3.20
C PRO A 14 11.39 6.59 -2.12
N ILE A 15 10.56 6.02 -1.26
CA ILE A 15 9.87 6.73 -0.17
C ILE A 15 9.96 5.95 1.14
N SER A 16 9.76 6.62 2.27
CA SER A 16 9.72 6.04 3.61
C SER A 16 8.67 6.76 4.47
N GLY A 17 8.27 6.12 5.56
CA GLY A 17 7.28 6.68 6.48
C GLY A 17 5.83 6.60 5.99
N HIS A 18 5.57 5.88 4.90
CA HIS A 18 4.24 5.73 4.31
C HIS A 18 3.82 4.26 4.19
N GLY A 19 2.79 3.88 4.94
CA GLY A 19 2.17 2.56 4.86
C GLY A 19 3.14 1.40 5.11
N HIS A 20 3.03 0.36 4.29
CA HIS A 20 3.79 -0.90 4.47
C HIS A 20 5.20 -0.88 3.85
N LEU A 21 5.61 0.18 3.16
CA LEU A 21 6.83 0.15 2.34
C LEU A 21 8.09 -0.14 3.13
N ASP A 22 8.23 0.43 4.33
CA ASP A 22 9.41 0.18 5.18
C ASP A 22 9.39 -1.24 5.76
N SER A 23 8.21 -1.78 6.09
CA SER A 23 8.03 -3.17 6.54
C SER A 23 8.37 -4.16 5.42
N TRP A 24 7.90 -3.88 4.21
CA TRP A 24 8.21 -4.69 3.04
C TRP A 24 9.69 -4.62 2.68
N ASN A 25 10.31 -3.45 2.77
CA ASN A 25 11.76 -3.33 2.53
C ASN A 25 12.56 -4.23 3.49
N ALA A 26 12.24 -4.21 4.81
CA ALA A 26 12.88 -5.08 5.79
C ALA A 26 12.63 -6.57 5.51
N LEU A 27 11.42 -6.91 5.07
CA LEU A 27 11.03 -8.29 4.73
C LEU A 27 11.76 -8.81 3.49
N PHE A 28 11.88 -8.00 2.43
CA PHE A 28 12.63 -8.38 1.24
C PHE A 28 14.13 -8.48 1.50
N VAL A 29 14.70 -7.61 2.37
CA VAL A 29 16.08 -7.76 2.84
C VAL A 29 16.28 -9.14 3.50
N GLU A 30 15.41 -9.51 4.44
CA GLU A 30 15.46 -10.81 5.11
C GLU A 30 15.40 -11.97 4.12
N PHE A 31 14.42 -11.98 3.22
CA PHE A 31 14.26 -13.03 2.21
C PHE A 31 15.51 -13.22 1.34
N LEU A 32 16.07 -12.10 0.84
CA LEU A 32 17.24 -12.15 -0.03
C LEU A 32 18.50 -12.62 0.69
N LEU A 33 18.70 -12.17 1.95
CA LEU A 33 19.85 -12.62 2.76
C LEU A 33 19.76 -14.13 3.06
N GLU A 34 18.59 -14.63 3.46
CA GLU A 34 18.34 -16.05 3.68
C GLU A 34 18.56 -16.89 2.41
N ALA A 35 18.26 -16.32 1.25
CA ALA A 35 18.50 -16.99 -0.03
C ALA A 35 19.96 -16.94 -0.52
N GLY A 36 20.86 -16.27 0.24
CA GLY A 36 22.28 -16.20 -0.06
C GLY A 36 22.68 -15.11 -1.05
N TYR A 37 21.86 -14.06 -1.20
CA TYR A 37 22.25 -12.85 -1.96
C TYR A 37 23.03 -11.87 -1.08
N ARG A 38 23.85 -11.05 -1.70
CA ARG A 38 24.24 -9.76 -1.12
C ARG A 38 23.11 -8.78 -1.37
N VAL A 39 22.76 -8.03 -0.33
CA VAL A 39 21.68 -7.04 -0.38
C VAL A 39 22.25 -5.66 -0.13
N ALA A 40 22.02 -4.77 -1.09
CA ALA A 40 22.19 -3.34 -0.92
C ALA A 40 20.79 -2.72 -0.79
N SER A 41 20.53 -1.96 0.27
CA SER A 41 19.27 -1.24 0.41
C SER A 41 19.52 0.26 0.36
N LEU A 42 18.82 0.94 -0.55
CA LEU A 42 18.84 2.39 -0.70
C LEU A 42 17.44 2.95 -0.46
N SER A 43 17.27 3.70 0.63
CA SER A 43 16.00 4.29 1.05
C SER A 43 16.24 5.60 1.81
N PRO A 44 15.33 6.60 1.73
CA PRO A 44 15.36 7.75 2.63
C PRO A 44 15.10 7.35 4.09
N GLY A 45 14.43 6.22 4.34
CA GLY A 45 14.17 5.64 5.67
C GLY A 45 15.24 4.64 6.12
N ALA A 46 16.51 4.94 5.96
CA ALA A 46 17.60 4.05 6.36
C ALA A 46 17.60 3.76 7.88
N ILE A 47 17.23 4.73 8.71
CA ILE A 47 17.14 4.59 10.17
C ILE A 47 16.00 3.65 10.55
N GLU A 48 14.84 3.82 9.96
CA GLU A 48 13.64 2.97 10.17
C GLU A 48 13.91 1.53 9.73
N LEU A 49 14.56 1.36 8.58
CA LEU A 49 15.00 0.04 8.12
C LEU A 49 15.96 -0.61 9.12
N GLN A 50 16.97 0.15 9.57
CA GLN A 50 17.95 -0.33 10.54
C GLN A 50 17.26 -0.80 11.84
N ALA A 51 16.34 0.00 12.38
CA ALA A 51 15.57 -0.34 13.58
C ALA A 51 14.79 -1.66 13.41
N ARG A 52 14.10 -1.84 12.27
CA ARG A 52 13.37 -3.07 11.97
C ARG A 52 14.29 -4.29 11.84
N LEU A 53 15.46 -4.12 11.23
CA LEU A 53 16.45 -5.20 11.08
C LEU A 53 17.17 -5.56 12.37
N VAL A 54 17.30 -4.62 13.34
CA VAL A 54 17.80 -4.93 14.70
C VAL A 54 16.90 -5.94 15.39
N HIS A 55 15.59 -5.76 15.34
CA HIS A 55 14.62 -6.70 15.92
C HIS A 55 14.72 -8.10 15.29
N LYS A 56 15.12 -8.19 14.01
CA LYS A 56 15.34 -9.45 13.29
C LYS A 56 16.77 -10.00 13.41
N GLN A 57 17.65 -9.35 14.15
CA GLN A 57 19.08 -9.68 14.28
C GLN A 57 19.84 -9.67 12.94
N LEU A 58 19.35 -8.89 11.96
CA LEU A 58 19.92 -8.80 10.60
C LEU A 58 20.71 -7.52 10.34
N SER A 59 20.66 -6.54 11.26
CA SER A 59 21.24 -5.21 11.06
C SER A 59 22.77 -5.19 10.82
N GLN A 60 23.46 -6.24 11.31
CA GLN A 60 24.92 -6.42 11.16
C GLN A 60 25.28 -7.60 10.24
N HIS A 61 24.33 -8.06 9.41
CA HIS A 61 24.57 -9.20 8.55
C HIS A 61 25.67 -8.87 7.49
N VAL A 62 26.69 -9.74 7.38
CA VAL A 62 27.88 -9.54 6.54
C VAL A 62 27.56 -9.26 5.06
N ASN A 63 26.46 -9.79 4.56
CA ASN A 63 25.99 -9.61 3.18
C ASN A 63 24.97 -8.47 3.03
N LEU A 64 24.73 -7.64 4.05
CA LEU A 64 23.86 -6.48 3.99
C LEU A 64 24.67 -5.19 3.98
N GLN A 65 24.33 -4.29 3.07
CA GLN A 65 24.84 -2.92 3.06
C GLN A 65 23.66 -1.94 2.93
N ILE A 66 23.43 -1.14 3.97
CA ILE A 66 22.48 -0.03 3.92
C ILE A 66 23.24 1.18 3.37
N LEU A 67 22.79 1.68 2.22
CA LEU A 67 23.44 2.77 1.50
C LEU A 67 22.96 4.13 1.99
N GLU A 68 23.85 5.11 1.93
CA GLU A 68 23.53 6.48 2.28
C GLU A 68 22.59 7.11 1.24
N TRP A 69 21.47 7.68 1.69
CA TRP A 69 20.57 8.45 0.84
C TRP A 69 21.15 9.85 0.63
N ARG A 70 21.79 10.06 -0.53
CA ARG A 70 22.39 11.35 -0.88
C ARG A 70 21.44 12.14 -1.75
N THR A 71 21.25 13.43 -1.43
CA THR A 71 20.49 14.31 -2.32
C THR A 71 21.25 14.47 -3.64
N PRO A 72 20.64 14.19 -4.81
CA PRO A 72 21.32 14.37 -6.08
C PRO A 72 21.83 15.81 -6.22
N LYS A 73 23.09 15.97 -6.61
CA LYS A 73 23.57 17.30 -7.01
C LYS A 73 22.84 17.69 -8.28
N ARG A 74 21.91 18.62 -8.19
CA ARG A 74 21.24 19.17 -9.37
C ARG A 74 22.26 19.62 -10.38
N SER A 75 22.19 19.10 -11.61
CA SER A 75 23.06 19.54 -12.71
C SER A 75 22.87 21.04 -12.97
N LEU A 76 23.85 21.67 -13.60
CA LEU A 76 23.73 23.09 -13.98
C LEU A 76 22.48 23.34 -14.85
N VAL A 77 22.16 22.39 -15.73
CA VAL A 77 20.99 22.41 -16.61
C VAL A 77 19.69 22.34 -15.82
N GLU A 78 19.61 21.48 -14.79
CA GLU A 78 18.43 21.38 -13.91
C GLU A 78 18.27 22.62 -13.04
N ARG A 79 19.37 23.23 -12.60
CA ARG A 79 19.35 24.53 -11.89
C ARG A 79 18.82 25.65 -12.79
N ILE A 80 19.24 25.67 -14.07
CA ILE A 80 18.77 26.62 -15.07
C ILE A 80 17.30 26.34 -15.41
N ARG A 81 16.89 25.10 -15.65
CA ARG A 81 15.48 24.70 -15.88
C ARG A 81 14.60 25.11 -14.70
N ALA A 82 14.98 24.78 -13.46
CA ALA A 82 14.24 25.15 -12.28
C ALA A 82 14.11 26.69 -12.14
N LYS A 83 15.17 27.44 -12.51
CA LYS A 83 15.15 28.91 -12.52
C LYS A 83 14.27 29.47 -13.64
N VAL A 84 14.30 28.89 -14.84
CA VAL A 84 13.43 29.26 -15.96
C VAL A 84 11.97 28.96 -15.66
N ILE A 85 11.65 27.80 -15.10
CA ILE A 85 10.28 27.42 -14.66
C ILE A 85 9.79 28.36 -13.57
N ARG A 86 10.66 28.79 -12.64
CA ARG A 86 10.32 29.75 -11.60
C ARG A 86 10.07 31.17 -12.16
N LEU A 87 10.77 31.55 -13.20
CA LEU A 87 10.62 32.83 -13.90
C LEU A 87 9.40 32.83 -14.83
N SER A 88 9.13 31.73 -15.56
CA SER A 88 7.96 31.62 -16.40
C SER A 88 6.65 31.56 -15.62
N LYS A 89 6.69 31.09 -14.34
CA LYS A 89 5.53 31.14 -13.43
C LYS A 89 5.15 32.57 -12.99
N GLN A 90 6.03 33.57 -13.19
CA GLN A 90 5.73 34.98 -12.90
C GLN A 90 5.06 35.71 -14.07
N THR A 91 4.98 35.09 -15.28
CA THR A 91 4.53 35.75 -16.51
C THR A 91 3.31 35.12 -17.18
N VAL A 92 2.58 34.21 -16.52
CA VAL A 92 1.35 33.63 -17.10
C VAL A 92 0.17 34.54 -16.86
N PRO A 93 -0.56 34.96 -17.92
CA PRO A 93 -1.78 35.76 -17.79
C PRO A 93 -2.88 34.96 -17.08
N LYS A 94 -3.58 35.61 -16.16
CA LYS A 94 -4.76 35.05 -15.49
C LYS A 94 -5.90 34.86 -16.50
N GLY A 95 -6.16 33.63 -16.88
CA GLY A 95 -7.33 33.31 -17.69
C GLY A 95 -7.54 31.81 -17.86
N THR A 96 -8.65 31.29 -17.34
CA THR A 96 -9.41 30.06 -17.69
C THR A 96 -9.26 28.77 -16.88
N ALA A 97 -8.41 28.66 -15.88
CA ALA A 97 -8.57 27.59 -14.89
C ALA A 97 -8.76 28.20 -13.49
N SER A 98 -9.61 27.63 -12.64
CA SER A 98 -9.74 28.11 -11.27
C SER A 98 -8.39 28.02 -10.56
N SER A 99 -8.07 28.99 -9.69
CA SER A 99 -6.80 28.99 -8.96
C SER A 99 -6.59 27.71 -8.15
N GLU A 100 -7.68 27.05 -7.77
CA GLU A 100 -7.72 25.80 -7.00
C GLU A 100 -7.36 24.56 -7.84
N GLU A 101 -7.81 24.50 -9.11
CA GLU A 101 -7.42 23.42 -10.04
C GLU A 101 -5.96 23.50 -10.44
N VAL A 102 -5.43 24.69 -10.62
CA VAL A 102 -4.01 24.92 -10.90
C VAL A 102 -3.13 24.59 -9.68
N GLU A 103 -3.60 24.87 -8.47
CA GLU A 103 -2.91 24.51 -7.23
C GLU A 103 -2.93 22.99 -6.98
N LYS A 104 -4.08 22.32 -7.20
CA LYS A 104 -4.21 20.84 -7.14
C LYS A 104 -3.31 20.15 -8.17
N LEU A 105 -3.25 20.63 -9.40
CA LEU A 105 -2.34 20.13 -10.43
C LEU A 105 -0.87 20.33 -10.04
N LYS A 106 -0.49 21.45 -9.43
CA LYS A 106 0.87 21.71 -8.95
C LYS A 106 1.27 20.81 -7.79
N ILE A 107 0.37 20.52 -6.86
CA ILE A 107 0.58 19.60 -5.74
C ILE A 107 0.75 18.16 -6.28
N LEU A 108 -0.12 17.73 -7.20
CA LEU A 108 0.04 16.44 -7.88
C LEU A 108 1.37 16.37 -8.64
N GLU A 109 1.72 17.41 -9.37
CA GLU A 109 2.99 17.49 -10.10
C GLU A 109 4.22 17.44 -9.20
N ALA A 110 4.17 18.01 -8.01
CA ALA A 110 5.28 17.99 -7.06
C ALA A 110 5.48 16.63 -6.36
N SER A 111 4.48 15.75 -6.40
CA SER A 111 4.52 14.44 -5.74
C SER A 111 5.12 13.32 -6.60
N TYR A 112 5.28 13.52 -7.92
CA TYR A 112 5.89 12.53 -8.78
C TYR A 112 7.41 12.63 -8.80
N LEU A 113 8.06 11.45 -8.74
CA LEU A 113 9.50 11.32 -8.98
C LEU A 113 9.82 11.36 -10.48
N GLN A 114 11.00 11.87 -10.80
CA GLN A 114 11.47 11.85 -12.18
C GLN A 114 12.23 10.55 -12.47
N PRO A 115 12.04 9.93 -13.63
CA PRO A 115 12.76 8.70 -14.01
C PRO A 115 14.28 8.86 -13.96
N GLU A 116 14.81 10.04 -14.32
CA GLU A 116 16.24 10.36 -14.24
C GLU A 116 16.77 10.29 -12.81
N GLU A 117 15.92 10.63 -11.82
CA GLU A 117 16.30 10.52 -10.41
C GLU A 117 16.53 9.07 -10.01
N PHE A 118 15.68 8.14 -10.47
CA PHE A 118 15.90 6.71 -10.24
C PHE A 118 17.23 6.25 -10.87
N ALA A 119 17.51 6.63 -12.13
CA ALA A 119 18.79 6.30 -12.78
C ALA A 119 19.98 6.87 -11.99
N GLN A 120 19.90 8.11 -11.52
CA GLN A 120 20.94 8.74 -10.72
C GLN A 120 21.14 8.02 -9.37
N ARG A 121 20.06 7.61 -8.70
CA ARG A 121 20.11 6.84 -7.44
C ARG A 121 20.80 5.49 -7.63
N VAL A 122 20.50 4.78 -8.72
CA VAL A 122 21.17 3.52 -9.07
C VAL A 122 22.65 3.73 -9.35
N ALA A 123 23.02 4.83 -10.03
CA ALA A 123 24.41 5.18 -10.27
C ALA A 123 25.17 5.52 -8.96
N ASP A 124 24.54 6.27 -8.06
CA ASP A 124 25.11 6.57 -6.74
C ASP A 124 25.29 5.31 -5.88
N ALA A 125 24.30 4.41 -5.89
CA ALA A 125 24.39 3.11 -5.21
C ALA A 125 25.55 2.29 -5.76
N THR A 126 25.72 2.25 -7.08
CA THR A 126 26.84 1.55 -7.75
C THR A 126 28.21 2.10 -7.30
N LYS A 127 28.34 3.43 -7.16
CA LYS A 127 29.55 4.07 -6.65
C LYS A 127 29.81 3.72 -5.19
N GLN A 128 28.78 3.73 -4.34
CA GLN A 128 28.93 3.38 -2.92
C GLN A 128 29.29 1.90 -2.72
N LEU A 129 28.77 1.02 -3.59
CA LEU A 129 29.10 -0.41 -3.59
C LEU A 129 30.50 -0.72 -4.10
N GLY A 130 31.07 0.13 -4.96
CA GLY A 130 32.30 -0.14 -5.67
C GLY A 130 32.17 -1.17 -6.79
N HIS A 131 30.99 -1.68 -7.06
CA HIS A 131 30.68 -2.61 -8.15
C HIS A 131 29.21 -2.46 -8.59
N LYS A 132 28.91 -2.93 -9.79
CA LYS A 132 27.57 -2.91 -10.36
C LYS A 132 26.70 -3.98 -9.69
N PRO A 133 25.49 -3.66 -9.18
CA PRO A 133 24.56 -4.68 -8.73
C PRO A 133 24.10 -5.56 -9.91
N HIS A 134 23.82 -6.82 -9.64
CA HIS A 134 23.34 -7.76 -10.65
C HIS A 134 21.92 -7.47 -11.06
N PHE A 135 21.13 -6.95 -10.12
CA PHE A 135 19.72 -6.63 -10.31
C PHE A 135 19.28 -5.48 -9.41
N VAL A 136 18.34 -4.66 -9.89
CA VAL A 136 17.70 -3.61 -9.12
C VAL A 136 16.22 -3.95 -8.97
N PHE A 137 15.70 -3.88 -7.75
CA PHE A 137 14.29 -4.05 -7.47
C PHE A 137 13.74 -2.76 -6.87
N ASN A 138 12.87 -2.05 -7.63
CA ASN A 138 12.23 -0.82 -7.20
C ASN A 138 10.95 -1.17 -6.42
N MET A 139 10.90 -0.79 -5.15
CA MET A 139 9.83 -1.15 -4.23
C MET A 139 8.53 -0.37 -4.47
N TYR A 140 8.56 0.72 -5.28
CA TYR A 140 7.36 1.54 -5.49
C TYR A 140 7.41 2.31 -6.82
N MET A 141 6.76 1.77 -7.84
CA MET A 141 6.79 2.32 -9.20
C MET A 141 5.70 3.36 -9.48
N ASP A 142 4.68 3.49 -8.62
CA ASP A 142 3.53 4.36 -8.87
C ASP A 142 3.85 5.85 -8.83
N LEU A 143 4.99 6.23 -8.25
CA LEU A 143 5.41 7.63 -8.16
C LEU A 143 6.11 8.16 -9.42
N TYR A 144 6.43 7.30 -10.38
CA TYR A 144 7.13 7.75 -11.58
C TYR A 144 6.18 8.19 -12.66
N ARG A 145 6.52 9.30 -13.32
CA ARG A 145 5.82 9.77 -14.49
C ARG A 145 6.08 8.88 -15.69
N ASP A 146 5.12 8.80 -16.57
CA ASP A 146 5.28 8.24 -17.89
C ASP A 146 5.95 9.29 -18.82
N ASP A 147 7.24 9.51 -18.62
CA ASP A 147 8.06 10.41 -19.40
C ASP A 147 9.06 9.60 -20.23
N VAL A 148 8.79 9.48 -21.53
CA VAL A 148 9.65 8.74 -22.48
C VAL A 148 11.09 9.25 -22.45
N ALA A 149 11.30 10.57 -22.36
CA ALA A 149 12.63 11.15 -22.33
C ALA A 149 13.38 10.83 -21.04
N GLY A 150 12.66 10.86 -19.92
CA GLY A 150 13.19 10.56 -18.58
C GLY A 150 13.63 9.11 -18.41
N TRP A 151 13.00 8.17 -19.13
CA TRP A 151 13.38 6.75 -19.09
C TRP A 151 14.55 6.40 -20.00
N ARG A 152 14.99 7.30 -20.89
CA ARG A 152 16.10 7.06 -21.81
C ARG A 152 17.41 6.62 -21.15
N PRO A 153 17.83 7.16 -19.97
CA PRO A 153 19.04 6.70 -19.29
C PRO A 153 19.06 5.20 -18.98
N PHE A 154 17.91 4.56 -18.79
CA PHE A 154 17.80 3.11 -18.62
C PHE A 154 17.91 2.32 -19.93
N GLY A 155 17.71 2.96 -21.08
CA GLY A 155 17.83 2.34 -22.41
C GLY A 155 19.24 2.41 -22.98
N GLU A 156 19.96 3.51 -22.72
CA GLU A 156 21.23 3.86 -23.38
C GLU A 156 22.47 3.53 -22.54
N SER A 157 22.40 3.64 -21.21
CA SER A 157 23.55 3.45 -20.34
C SER A 157 23.49 2.15 -19.59
N GLN A 158 24.46 1.29 -19.84
CA GLN A 158 24.87 0.17 -18.97
C GLN A 158 23.74 -0.55 -18.24
N MET A 159 23.02 -1.30 -18.99
CA MET A 159 21.83 -2.06 -18.61
C MET A 159 22.04 -2.91 -17.36
N ILE A 160 21.70 -2.36 -16.20
CA ILE A 160 21.39 -3.18 -15.05
C ILE A 160 19.96 -3.68 -15.26
N SER A 161 19.76 -4.99 -15.24
CA SER A 161 18.40 -5.55 -15.24
C SER A 161 17.67 -5.10 -13.99
N TRP A 162 16.40 -4.72 -14.15
CA TRP A 162 15.58 -4.24 -13.05
C TRP A 162 14.14 -4.68 -13.16
N ALA A 163 13.44 -4.61 -12.06
CA ALA A 163 12.01 -4.81 -11.93
C ALA A 163 11.46 -3.93 -10.80
N GLY A 164 10.17 -3.99 -10.55
CA GLY A 164 9.60 -3.25 -9.44
C GLY A 164 8.23 -3.75 -9.02
N ILE A 165 7.64 -3.05 -8.02
CA ILE A 165 6.27 -3.27 -7.57
C ILE A 165 5.42 -2.08 -7.98
N ARG A 166 4.21 -2.36 -8.47
CA ARG A 166 3.20 -1.36 -8.79
C ARG A 166 1.90 -1.68 -8.07
N PHE A 167 1.45 -0.76 -7.21
CA PHE A 167 0.25 -0.92 -6.38
C PHE A 167 -1.00 -0.46 -7.12
N VAL A 168 -0.87 0.57 -7.96
CA VAL A 168 -1.96 1.16 -8.75
C VAL A 168 -1.59 1.06 -10.23
N PRO A 169 -1.69 -0.13 -10.83
CA PRO A 169 -1.36 -0.32 -12.25
C PRO A 169 -2.34 0.44 -13.16
N SER A 170 -1.85 0.84 -14.32
CA SER A 170 -2.66 1.44 -15.38
C SER A 170 -3.60 0.40 -16.02
N SER A 171 -4.47 0.88 -16.90
CA SER A 171 -5.31 0.02 -17.75
C SER A 171 -4.47 -0.84 -18.69
N VAL A 172 -5.05 -1.95 -19.14
CA VAL A 172 -4.44 -2.86 -20.12
C VAL A 172 -4.99 -2.56 -21.53
N PRO A 173 -4.12 -2.50 -22.56
CA PRO A 173 -2.68 -2.68 -22.55
C PRO A 173 -1.95 -1.52 -21.87
N PRO A 174 -0.84 -1.79 -21.14
CA PRO A 174 -0.06 -0.75 -20.52
C PRO A 174 0.67 0.08 -21.60
N ASN A 175 0.70 1.39 -21.40
CA ASN A 175 1.30 2.36 -22.31
C ASN A 175 2.52 3.08 -21.75
N GLU A 176 2.89 2.80 -20.50
CA GLU A 176 4.03 3.45 -19.89
C GLU A 176 5.35 3.09 -20.58
N ALA A 177 6.14 4.12 -20.88
CA ALA A 177 7.36 4.01 -21.68
C ALA A 177 8.37 3.00 -21.15
N TYR A 178 8.45 2.82 -19.83
CA TYR A 178 9.41 1.88 -19.24
C TYR A 178 9.13 0.41 -19.58
N TYR A 179 7.90 0.04 -19.97
CA TYR A 179 7.62 -1.33 -20.42
C TYR A 179 8.31 -1.69 -21.75
N GLN A 180 8.71 -0.68 -22.53
CA GLN A 180 9.47 -0.88 -23.77
C GLN A 180 10.96 -1.09 -23.53
N LEU A 181 11.47 -0.83 -22.33
CA LEU A 181 12.89 -0.95 -22.03
C LEU A 181 13.33 -2.41 -21.93
N ALA A 182 14.39 -2.80 -22.62
CA ALA A 182 14.98 -4.13 -22.55
C ALA A 182 15.56 -4.45 -21.15
N SER A 183 15.95 -3.41 -20.40
CA SER A 183 16.47 -3.53 -19.03
C SER A 183 15.39 -3.84 -18.00
N LEU A 184 14.14 -3.43 -18.23
CA LEU A 184 13.00 -3.85 -17.39
C LEU A 184 12.69 -5.32 -17.68
N LYS A 185 12.81 -6.18 -16.66
CA LYS A 185 12.53 -7.61 -16.79
C LYS A 185 11.09 -7.96 -16.48
N GLY A 186 10.44 -7.18 -15.64
CA GLY A 186 9.05 -7.40 -15.29
C GLY A 186 8.54 -6.48 -14.18
N MET A 187 7.32 -6.77 -13.73
CA MET A 187 6.66 -6.01 -12.67
C MET A 187 5.86 -6.94 -11.76
N CYS A 188 5.84 -6.60 -10.48
CA CYS A 188 4.97 -7.24 -9.51
C CYS A 188 3.75 -6.38 -9.20
N PHE A 189 2.61 -7.01 -8.95
CA PHE A 189 1.34 -6.37 -8.64
C PHE A 189 0.73 -6.97 -7.38
N LEU A 190 -0.21 -6.25 -6.74
CA LEU A 190 -1.02 -6.79 -5.64
C LEU A 190 -2.39 -7.31 -6.11
N ASN A 191 -2.60 -7.44 -7.43
CA ASN A 191 -3.85 -7.84 -8.04
C ASN A 191 -3.60 -8.99 -9.02
N GLU A 192 -4.23 -10.13 -8.77
CA GLU A 192 -4.07 -11.38 -9.52
C GLU A 192 -4.56 -11.25 -10.96
N GLN A 193 -5.68 -10.55 -11.18
CA GLN A 193 -6.24 -10.36 -12.52
C GLN A 193 -5.34 -9.45 -13.35
N ILE A 194 -4.90 -8.33 -12.80
CA ILE A 194 -3.96 -7.41 -13.47
C ILE A 194 -2.68 -8.13 -13.87
N ARG A 195 -2.14 -8.99 -13.00
CA ARG A 195 -0.97 -9.82 -13.34
C ARG A 195 -1.21 -10.66 -14.59
N GLN A 196 -2.39 -11.30 -14.70
CA GLN A 196 -2.74 -12.12 -15.87
C GLN A 196 -2.89 -11.25 -17.13
N ASP A 197 -3.58 -10.14 -17.03
CA ASP A 197 -3.84 -9.23 -18.16
C ASP A 197 -2.54 -8.66 -18.72
N TYR A 198 -1.60 -8.26 -17.85
CA TYR A 198 -0.28 -7.79 -18.25
C TYR A 198 0.59 -8.89 -18.87
N ALA A 199 0.51 -10.11 -18.36
CA ALA A 199 1.24 -11.25 -18.93
C ALA A 199 0.76 -11.58 -20.36
N VAL A 200 -0.53 -11.40 -20.63
CA VAL A 200 -1.08 -11.55 -21.99
C VAL A 200 -0.66 -10.38 -22.90
N ALA A 201 -0.71 -9.14 -22.39
CA ALA A 201 -0.38 -7.95 -23.19
C ALA A 201 1.11 -7.82 -23.50
N LEU A 202 1.99 -8.28 -22.63
CA LEU A 202 3.46 -8.16 -22.75
C LEU A 202 4.14 -9.51 -22.45
N PRO A 203 3.98 -10.52 -23.33
CA PRO A 203 4.43 -11.91 -23.05
C PRO A 203 5.96 -12.06 -22.94
N HIS A 204 6.73 -11.06 -23.36
CA HIS A 204 8.19 -11.02 -23.25
C HIS A 204 8.71 -10.47 -21.91
N LYS A 205 7.82 -10.08 -20.99
CA LYS A 205 8.13 -9.60 -19.64
C LYS A 205 7.63 -10.59 -18.59
N CYS A 206 8.27 -10.58 -17.41
CA CYS A 206 7.82 -11.39 -16.28
C CYS A 206 6.82 -10.59 -15.44
N PHE A 207 5.71 -11.20 -15.08
CA PHE A 207 4.73 -10.58 -14.20
C PHE A 207 4.33 -11.56 -13.09
N GLU A 208 4.32 -11.08 -11.86
CA GLU A 208 3.88 -11.88 -10.73
C GLU A 208 2.93 -11.08 -9.82
N TYR A 209 2.06 -11.82 -9.18
CA TYR A 209 1.22 -11.34 -8.10
C TYR A 209 1.92 -11.56 -6.77
N LEU A 210 2.03 -10.52 -5.96
CA LEU A 210 2.55 -10.61 -4.59
C LEU A 210 1.40 -10.48 -3.60
N PRO A 211 1.21 -11.45 -2.69
CA PRO A 211 0.21 -11.35 -1.65
C PRO A 211 0.50 -10.18 -0.70
N ASP A 212 -0.54 -9.39 -0.41
CA ASP A 212 -0.48 -8.25 0.50
C ASP A 212 -0.50 -8.76 1.95
N VAL A 213 0.69 -8.97 2.51
CA VAL A 213 0.84 -9.53 3.86
C VAL A 213 0.47 -8.52 4.93
N THR A 214 -0.09 -9.03 6.03
CA THR A 214 -0.64 -8.21 7.12
C THR A 214 0.20 -8.32 8.38
N GLU A 215 0.56 -7.16 8.94
CA GLU A 215 1.07 -7.05 10.32
C GLU A 215 -0.10 -7.18 11.29
N ALA A 216 0.01 -8.11 12.25
CA ALA A 216 -1.07 -8.46 13.18
C ALA A 216 -0.63 -8.45 14.66
N SER A 217 0.52 -7.84 14.98
CA SER A 217 0.97 -7.75 16.36
C SER A 217 0.03 -6.87 17.20
N LEU A 218 -0.13 -7.25 18.45
CA LEU A 218 -0.91 -6.54 19.47
C LEU A 218 0.04 -5.90 20.49
N PRO A 219 -0.38 -4.85 21.21
CA PRO A 219 0.38 -4.34 22.34
C PRO A 219 0.44 -5.41 23.44
N VAL A 220 1.52 -5.39 24.25
CA VAL A 220 1.71 -6.34 25.36
C VAL A 220 0.64 -6.13 26.42
N GLU A 221 0.36 -4.87 26.74
CA GLU A 221 -0.69 -4.48 27.68
C GLU A 221 -1.79 -3.74 26.93
N PRO A 222 -3.06 -3.91 27.33
CA PRO A 222 -4.17 -3.17 26.73
C PRO A 222 -3.94 -1.67 26.79
N SER A 223 -4.12 -0.98 25.67
CA SER A 223 -4.00 0.47 25.61
C SER A 223 -5.17 1.16 26.33
N ALA A 224 -4.91 2.33 26.90
CA ALA A 224 -5.96 3.15 27.48
C ALA A 224 -7.03 3.52 26.42
N PHE A 225 -6.58 3.69 25.17
CA PHE A 225 -7.42 3.99 24.02
C PHE A 225 -8.45 2.88 23.71
N ALA A 226 -7.99 1.64 23.58
CA ALA A 226 -8.87 0.49 23.34
C ALA A 226 -9.79 0.19 24.54
N THR A 227 -9.27 0.38 25.76
CA THR A 227 -10.05 0.25 27.00
C THR A 227 -11.18 1.27 27.05
N ASP A 228 -10.95 2.52 26.61
CA ASP A 228 -11.98 3.55 26.56
C ASP A 228 -13.06 3.24 25.52
N ILE A 229 -12.67 2.79 24.32
CA ILE A 229 -13.61 2.34 23.29
C ILE A 229 -14.50 1.21 23.83
N LYS A 230 -13.92 0.20 24.47
CA LYS A 230 -14.65 -0.92 25.06
C LYS A 230 -15.62 -0.47 26.13
N ARG A 231 -15.22 0.47 26.98
CA ARG A 231 -16.07 1.07 28.02
C ARG A 231 -17.25 1.82 27.40
N GLN A 232 -17.00 2.64 26.36
CA GLN A 232 -18.04 3.39 25.67
C GLN A 232 -19.00 2.48 24.90
N ALA A 233 -18.50 1.41 24.28
CA ALA A 233 -19.32 0.43 23.60
C ALA A 233 -20.33 -0.26 24.55
N ALA A 234 -20.00 -0.44 25.84
CA ALA A 234 -20.89 -0.95 26.88
C ALA A 234 -21.62 -2.27 26.49
N GLY A 235 -20.92 -3.17 25.78
CA GLY A 235 -21.45 -4.45 25.33
C GLY A 235 -22.21 -4.41 24.01
N ARG A 236 -22.37 -3.26 23.38
CA ARG A 236 -22.94 -3.12 22.02
C ARG A 236 -22.01 -3.75 20.98
N LYS A 237 -22.56 -4.06 19.80
CA LYS A 237 -21.80 -4.58 18.67
C LYS A 237 -20.93 -3.50 18.05
N ILE A 238 -19.61 -3.73 17.98
CA ILE A 238 -18.64 -2.76 17.49
C ILE A 238 -18.43 -2.96 15.99
N VAL A 239 -18.72 -1.92 15.20
CA VAL A 239 -18.38 -1.82 13.77
C VAL A 239 -17.24 -0.86 13.59
N PHE A 240 -16.19 -1.29 12.88
CA PHE A 240 -14.96 -0.56 12.72
C PHE A 240 -14.70 -0.08 11.29
N LEU A 241 -14.52 1.22 11.11
CA LEU A 241 -13.97 1.85 9.89
C LEU A 241 -12.61 2.47 10.22
N GLY A 242 -11.54 2.09 9.50
CA GLY A 242 -10.22 2.60 9.83
C GLY A 242 -9.24 2.76 8.67
N GLY A 243 -8.06 3.33 9.02
CA GLY A 243 -6.99 3.73 8.12
C GLY A 243 -7.11 5.18 7.66
N THR A 244 -6.29 5.61 6.71
CA THR A 244 -6.39 6.97 6.16
C THR A 244 -7.77 7.22 5.58
N ILE A 245 -8.45 8.25 6.04
CA ILE A 245 -9.81 8.60 5.65
C ILE A 245 -9.76 9.64 4.53
N SER A 246 -10.21 9.24 3.35
CA SER A 246 -10.34 10.09 2.16
C SER A 246 -11.62 9.70 1.40
N SER A 247 -11.89 10.29 0.23
CA SER A 247 -13.14 10.09 -0.52
C SER A 247 -13.48 8.62 -0.82
N ASN A 248 -12.48 7.74 -0.88
CA ASN A 248 -12.72 6.31 -1.09
C ASN A 248 -13.34 5.60 0.13
N LYS A 249 -13.28 6.19 1.34
CA LYS A 249 -13.85 5.59 2.56
C LYS A 249 -15.37 5.67 2.65
N ASN A 250 -16.01 6.41 1.74
CA ASN A 250 -17.47 6.46 1.60
C ASN A 250 -18.17 6.95 2.87
N LEU A 251 -17.69 8.08 3.42
CA LEU A 251 -18.18 8.58 4.71
C LEU A 251 -19.65 8.94 4.72
N SER A 252 -20.18 9.45 3.61
CA SER A 252 -21.62 9.77 3.52
C SER A 252 -22.49 8.54 3.78
N GLU A 253 -22.17 7.38 3.18
CA GLU A 253 -22.89 6.14 3.45
C GLU A 253 -22.61 5.57 4.85
N TRP A 254 -21.36 5.68 5.33
CA TRP A 254 -21.00 5.31 6.70
C TRP A 254 -21.89 6.01 7.74
N PHE A 255 -22.06 7.33 7.62
CA PHE A 255 -22.91 8.09 8.54
C PHE A 255 -24.41 7.82 8.35
N LYS A 256 -24.87 7.49 7.12
CA LYS A 256 -26.26 7.03 6.92
C LYS A 256 -26.50 5.71 7.64
N VAL A 257 -25.58 4.74 7.56
CA VAL A 257 -25.68 3.47 8.31
C VAL A 257 -25.76 3.73 9.80
N ILE A 258 -24.95 4.64 10.35
CA ILE A 258 -24.98 5.02 11.76
C ILE A 258 -26.34 5.61 12.15
N ALA A 259 -26.88 6.49 11.32
CA ALA A 259 -28.18 7.11 11.57
C ALA A 259 -29.37 6.12 11.52
N LEU A 260 -29.25 5.06 10.72
CA LEU A 260 -30.27 3.98 10.62
C LEU A 260 -30.13 2.96 11.76
N ALA A 261 -28.96 2.81 12.34
CA ALA A 261 -28.67 1.77 13.33
C ALA A 261 -29.30 2.06 14.70
N ASN A 262 -29.78 1.00 15.38
CA ASN A 262 -30.28 1.12 16.74
C ASN A 262 -29.13 1.46 17.72
N PRO A 263 -29.12 2.63 18.38
CA PRO A 263 -28.03 3.07 19.24
C PRO A 263 -27.84 2.22 20.50
N THR A 264 -28.83 1.40 20.88
CA THR A 264 -28.70 0.50 22.02
C THR A 264 -28.04 -0.84 21.68
N GLU A 265 -27.92 -1.17 20.39
CA GLU A 265 -27.36 -2.43 19.89
C GLU A 265 -25.99 -2.24 19.26
N TRP A 266 -25.76 -1.09 18.64
CA TRP A 266 -24.60 -0.82 17.82
C TRP A 266 -23.71 0.27 18.41
N PHE A 267 -22.41 0.12 18.19
CA PHE A 267 -21.37 1.12 18.47
C PHE A 267 -20.42 1.19 17.29
N PHE A 268 -20.22 2.38 16.74
CA PHE A 268 -19.41 2.60 15.56
C PHE A 268 -18.09 3.26 15.94
N VAL A 269 -16.99 2.78 15.36
CA VAL A 269 -15.65 3.31 15.61
C VAL A 269 -15.02 3.72 14.28
N GLN A 270 -14.73 5.00 14.16
CA GLN A 270 -13.96 5.56 13.06
C GLN A 270 -12.57 5.95 13.57
N LEU A 271 -11.51 5.36 12.98
CA LEU A 271 -10.14 5.51 13.44
C LEU A 271 -9.17 5.80 12.30
N GLY A 272 -8.52 6.94 12.34
CA GLY A 272 -7.45 7.31 11.41
C GLY A 272 -7.51 8.75 10.93
N GLU A 273 -6.37 9.22 10.45
CA GLU A 273 -6.20 10.58 9.95
C GLU A 273 -7.18 10.89 8.81
N VAL A 274 -7.89 12.01 8.94
CA VAL A 274 -8.86 12.47 7.94
C VAL A 274 -8.22 13.52 7.05
N HIS A 275 -8.10 13.20 5.78
CA HIS A 275 -7.60 14.12 4.75
C HIS A 275 -8.78 14.92 4.19
N GLU A 276 -9.22 15.96 4.91
CA GLU A 276 -10.43 16.75 4.59
C GLU A 276 -10.40 17.29 3.16
N ASN A 277 -9.24 17.75 2.68
CA ASN A 277 -9.05 18.23 1.31
C ASN A 277 -9.25 17.16 0.22
N ASN A 278 -9.24 15.88 0.60
CA ASN A 278 -9.41 14.74 -0.29
C ASN A 278 -10.79 14.09 -0.12
N LEU A 279 -11.70 14.68 0.64
CA LEU A 279 -13.09 14.24 0.74
C LEU A 279 -13.90 14.76 -0.45
N SER A 280 -14.92 14.00 -0.86
CA SER A 280 -15.95 14.54 -1.73
C SER A 280 -16.77 15.61 -0.98
N PRO A 281 -17.43 16.55 -1.68
CA PRO A 281 -18.29 17.53 -0.99
C PRO A 281 -19.36 16.89 -0.10
N GLU A 282 -19.93 15.76 -0.52
CA GLU A 282 -20.90 14.99 0.22
C GLU A 282 -20.31 14.36 1.49
N ASP A 283 -19.13 13.73 1.37
CA ASP A 283 -18.42 13.13 2.51
C ASP A 283 -17.96 14.19 3.50
N ALA A 284 -17.48 15.36 3.03
CA ALA A 284 -17.07 16.48 3.87
C ALA A 284 -18.24 17.03 4.68
N ALA A 285 -19.39 17.25 4.03
CA ALA A 285 -20.60 17.73 4.71
C ALA A 285 -21.10 16.72 5.76
N ALA A 286 -21.14 15.43 5.43
CA ALA A 286 -21.54 14.37 6.35
C ALA A 286 -20.58 14.26 7.54
N TYR A 287 -19.27 14.36 7.30
CA TYR A 287 -18.25 14.33 8.35
C TYR A 287 -18.33 15.53 9.29
N GLN A 288 -18.51 16.74 8.73
CA GLN A 288 -18.69 17.96 9.55
C GLN A 288 -19.92 17.85 10.44
N LEU A 289 -21.07 17.43 9.88
CA LEU A 289 -22.30 17.25 10.64
C LEU A 289 -22.11 16.25 11.79
N ALA A 290 -21.44 15.13 11.54
CA ALA A 290 -21.17 14.12 12.56
C ALA A 290 -20.22 14.62 13.67
N ARG A 291 -19.29 15.52 13.35
CA ARG A 291 -18.41 16.16 14.35
C ARG A 291 -19.14 17.18 15.23
N GLU A 292 -20.04 17.96 14.64
CA GLU A 292 -20.84 18.97 15.36
C GLU A 292 -21.87 18.30 16.27
N ASN A 293 -22.41 17.17 15.86
CA ASN A 293 -23.47 16.43 16.55
C ASN A 293 -23.11 14.94 16.64
N THR A 294 -22.01 14.63 17.33
CA THR A 294 -21.54 13.24 17.44
C THR A 294 -22.58 12.37 18.16
N PRO A 295 -23.14 11.32 17.50
CA PRO A 295 -24.06 10.39 18.14
C PRO A 295 -23.40 9.66 19.32
N GLU A 296 -24.15 9.33 20.36
CA GLU A 296 -23.65 8.62 21.55
C GLU A 296 -23.10 7.21 21.28
N HIS A 297 -23.46 6.63 20.12
CA HIS A 297 -23.00 5.33 19.66
C HIS A 297 -21.93 5.42 18.57
N LEU A 298 -21.24 6.57 18.45
CA LEU A 298 -20.14 6.80 17.52
C LEU A 298 -18.91 7.32 18.26
N PHE A 299 -17.77 6.68 18.02
CA PHE A 299 -16.47 7.15 18.44
C PHE A 299 -15.64 7.56 17.21
N ILE A 300 -15.11 8.77 17.21
CA ILE A 300 -14.25 9.29 16.14
C ILE A 300 -12.87 9.64 16.71
N HIS A 301 -11.82 9.07 16.12
CA HIS A 301 -10.44 9.50 16.31
C HIS A 301 -9.87 9.88 14.93
N ALA A 302 -9.71 11.16 14.67
CA ALA A 302 -9.40 11.73 13.36
C ALA A 302 -7.90 11.99 13.13
N GLU A 303 -7.05 11.53 14.04
CA GLU A 303 -5.60 11.72 13.98
C GLU A 303 -4.89 10.44 13.53
N TYR A 304 -3.67 10.61 13.02
CA TYR A 304 -2.80 9.47 12.72
C TYR A 304 -2.41 8.73 13.99
N LEU A 305 -2.61 7.42 14.00
CA LEU A 305 -2.20 6.55 15.09
C LEU A 305 -0.84 5.90 14.74
N PRO A 306 0.26 6.33 15.35
CA PRO A 306 1.60 5.90 14.93
C PRO A 306 1.95 4.46 15.31
N ASP A 307 1.31 3.91 16.36
CA ASP A 307 1.50 2.51 16.77
C ASP A 307 0.43 1.62 16.12
N GLU A 308 0.83 0.86 15.10
CA GLU A 308 -0.04 -0.08 14.41
C GLU A 308 -0.62 -1.15 15.35
N ARG A 309 0.05 -1.47 16.45
CA ARG A 309 -0.45 -2.44 17.44
C ARG A 309 -1.71 -1.94 18.14
N GLN A 310 -1.80 -0.64 18.43
CA GLN A 310 -3.02 -0.03 18.99
C GLN A 310 -4.16 -0.03 17.96
N PHE A 311 -3.85 0.22 16.69
CA PHE A 311 -4.83 0.09 15.60
C PHE A 311 -5.36 -1.35 15.50
N ASN A 312 -4.46 -2.32 15.56
CA ASN A 312 -4.78 -3.75 15.56
C ASN A 312 -5.63 -4.15 16.78
N GLU A 313 -5.35 -3.57 17.94
CA GLU A 313 -6.12 -3.83 19.16
C GLU A 313 -7.58 -3.41 19.02
N VAL A 314 -7.86 -2.26 18.38
CA VAL A 314 -9.23 -1.82 18.11
C VAL A 314 -9.92 -2.75 17.11
N ILE A 315 -9.20 -3.22 16.09
CA ILE A 315 -9.72 -4.26 15.18
C ILE A 315 -10.07 -5.53 15.94
N ALA A 316 -9.19 -5.97 16.85
CA ALA A 316 -9.42 -7.16 17.64
C ALA A 316 -10.63 -7.04 18.59
N LEU A 317 -10.96 -5.84 19.06
CA LEU A 317 -12.17 -5.55 19.85
C LEU A 317 -13.45 -5.54 19.02
N SER A 318 -13.37 -5.29 17.71
CA SER A 318 -14.52 -5.09 16.84
C SER A 318 -15.24 -6.40 16.55
N ASP A 319 -16.56 -6.32 16.30
CA ASP A 319 -17.37 -7.46 15.85
C ASP A 319 -17.37 -7.59 14.32
N VAL A 320 -17.33 -6.46 13.59
CA VAL A 320 -17.31 -6.41 12.13
C VAL A 320 -16.41 -5.28 11.63
N LEU A 321 -15.67 -5.52 10.55
CA LEU A 321 -14.89 -4.49 9.84
C LEU A 321 -15.71 -3.94 8.68
N PHE A 322 -15.84 -2.61 8.61
CA PHE A 322 -16.52 -1.91 7.53
C PHE A 322 -15.50 -1.40 6.51
N ALA A 323 -15.51 -1.95 5.32
CA ALA A 323 -14.63 -1.59 4.21
C ALA A 323 -15.41 -1.40 2.88
N VAL A 324 -16.63 -0.84 2.98
CA VAL A 324 -17.45 -0.52 1.80
C VAL A 324 -16.92 0.75 1.15
N TYR A 325 -15.78 0.59 0.46
CA TYR A 325 -15.06 1.71 -0.14
C TYR A 325 -15.62 2.04 -1.53
N ARG A 326 -15.78 3.34 -1.80
CA ARG A 326 -16.33 3.85 -3.06
C ARG A 326 -15.29 3.75 -4.19
N LYS A 327 -15.65 3.10 -5.31
CA LYS A 327 -14.83 2.98 -6.53
C LYS A 327 -13.39 2.54 -6.27
N PHE A 328 -13.20 1.60 -5.35
CA PHE A 328 -11.88 1.20 -4.87
C PHE A 328 -11.41 -0.11 -5.51
N SER A 329 -10.65 -0.02 -6.59
CA SER A 329 -10.18 -1.16 -7.40
C SER A 329 -8.81 -1.74 -7.02
N ILE A 330 -8.09 -1.07 -6.10
CA ILE A 330 -6.74 -1.49 -5.68
C ILE A 330 -6.77 -2.41 -4.45
N SER A 331 -5.62 -2.98 -4.08
CA SER A 331 -5.51 -3.78 -2.87
C SER A 331 -5.67 -2.94 -1.61
N SER A 332 -6.29 -3.53 -0.60
CA SER A 332 -6.36 -3.00 0.76
C SER A 332 -5.98 -4.09 1.74
N ASN A 333 -5.29 -3.72 2.81
CA ASN A 333 -4.92 -4.64 3.88
C ASN A 333 -6.10 -5.04 4.79
N MET A 334 -7.29 -4.43 4.63
CA MET A 334 -8.44 -4.73 5.49
C MET A 334 -8.90 -6.20 5.44
N PRO A 335 -8.96 -6.90 4.28
CA PRO A 335 -9.22 -8.34 4.27
C PRO A 335 -8.15 -9.14 5.03
N GLY A 336 -6.89 -8.72 4.96
CA GLY A 336 -5.80 -9.30 5.75
C GLY A 336 -5.98 -9.10 7.26
N LYS A 337 -6.37 -7.90 7.68
CA LYS A 337 -6.72 -7.62 9.09
C LYS A 337 -7.94 -8.44 9.53
N ALA A 338 -8.97 -8.53 8.68
CA ALA A 338 -10.13 -9.38 8.94
C ALA A 338 -9.74 -10.84 9.20
N ALA A 339 -8.88 -11.40 8.34
CA ALA A 339 -8.40 -12.77 8.49
C ALA A 339 -7.48 -12.96 9.69
N ALA A 340 -6.59 -11.98 9.98
CA ALA A 340 -5.65 -12.06 11.10
C ALA A 340 -6.35 -12.06 12.46
N PHE A 341 -7.43 -11.28 12.61
CA PHE A 341 -8.19 -11.13 13.85
C PHE A 341 -9.52 -11.90 13.85
N GLU A 342 -9.77 -12.71 12.83
CA GLU A 342 -10.97 -13.52 12.65
C GLU A 342 -12.27 -12.70 12.74
N LYS A 343 -12.25 -11.49 12.15
CA LYS A 343 -13.38 -10.59 12.12
C LYS A 343 -14.07 -10.63 10.76
N PRO A 344 -15.39 -10.82 10.70
CA PRO A 344 -16.12 -10.68 9.45
C PRO A 344 -15.93 -9.27 8.88
N ILE A 345 -15.95 -9.16 7.56
CA ILE A 345 -15.75 -7.89 6.87
C ILE A 345 -16.88 -7.62 5.88
N LEU A 346 -17.33 -6.36 5.82
CA LEU A 346 -18.26 -5.86 4.83
C LEU A 346 -17.51 -5.00 3.82
N VAL A 347 -17.66 -5.30 2.52
CA VAL A 347 -16.96 -4.61 1.43
C VAL A 347 -17.91 -4.16 0.33
N ALA A 348 -17.47 -3.21 -0.51
CA ALA A 348 -18.20 -2.85 -1.72
C ALA A 348 -18.05 -3.95 -2.78
N GLU A 349 -19.14 -4.31 -3.47
CA GLU A 349 -19.12 -5.28 -4.56
C GLU A 349 -18.48 -4.73 -5.84
N GLY A 350 -18.09 -5.63 -6.77
CA GLY A 350 -17.56 -5.26 -8.07
C GLY A 350 -16.05 -4.96 -8.11
N TYR A 351 -15.34 -5.01 -6.98
CA TYR A 351 -13.93 -4.66 -6.88
C TYR A 351 -13.07 -5.80 -6.33
N LEU A 352 -11.73 -5.61 -6.32
CA LEU A 352 -10.76 -6.60 -5.89
C LEU A 352 -11.02 -7.13 -4.46
N MET A 353 -11.40 -6.24 -3.52
CA MET A 353 -11.72 -6.68 -2.16
C MET A 353 -12.90 -7.64 -2.13
N ALA A 354 -13.96 -7.34 -2.88
CA ALA A 354 -15.13 -8.23 -2.97
C ALA A 354 -14.75 -9.59 -3.57
N SER A 355 -13.92 -9.62 -4.62
CA SER A 355 -13.43 -10.86 -5.21
C SER A 355 -12.70 -11.73 -4.18
N ARG A 356 -11.85 -11.14 -3.35
CA ARG A 356 -11.14 -11.84 -2.27
C ARG A 356 -12.07 -12.25 -1.13
N VAL A 357 -12.94 -11.35 -0.66
CA VAL A 357 -13.91 -11.64 0.41
C VAL A 357 -14.83 -12.78 0.01
N ASN A 358 -15.33 -12.79 -1.22
CA ASN A 358 -16.16 -13.88 -1.75
C ASN A 358 -15.39 -15.19 -1.92
N LYS A 359 -14.19 -15.14 -2.51
CA LYS A 359 -13.33 -16.32 -2.70
C LYS A 359 -13.03 -17.05 -1.39
N TYR A 360 -12.68 -16.30 -0.35
CA TYR A 360 -12.32 -16.87 0.96
C TYR A 360 -13.47 -16.83 1.97
N GLN A 361 -14.65 -16.37 1.60
CA GLN A 361 -15.83 -16.29 2.46
C GLN A 361 -15.59 -15.54 3.78
N LEU A 362 -14.83 -14.43 3.72
CA LEU A 362 -14.44 -13.64 4.90
C LEU A 362 -15.57 -12.77 5.44
N GLY A 363 -16.65 -12.58 4.67
CA GLY A 363 -17.73 -11.66 4.98
C GLY A 363 -18.72 -11.54 3.84
N LEU A 364 -19.26 -10.32 3.66
CA LEU A 364 -20.25 -10.02 2.63
C LEU A 364 -19.83 -8.85 1.75
N ALA A 365 -20.28 -8.85 0.50
CA ALA A 365 -20.15 -7.73 -0.43
C ALA A 365 -21.54 -7.11 -0.68
N VAL A 366 -21.61 -5.77 -0.71
CA VAL A 366 -22.85 -4.98 -0.84
C VAL A 366 -22.66 -3.83 -1.83
N GLN A 367 -23.77 -3.24 -2.27
CA GLN A 367 -23.74 -2.01 -3.06
C GLN A 367 -23.12 -0.86 -2.27
N GLU A 368 -22.21 -0.09 -2.93
CA GLU A 368 -21.48 0.99 -2.28
C GLU A 368 -22.31 2.24 -1.94
N ASN A 369 -23.59 2.27 -2.34
CA ASN A 369 -24.52 3.39 -2.17
C ASN A 369 -25.87 2.98 -1.57
N ASP A 370 -25.92 1.88 -0.81
CA ASP A 370 -27.14 1.35 -0.20
C ASP A 370 -26.92 1.10 1.31
N ALA A 371 -27.17 2.13 2.12
CA ALA A 371 -27.01 2.08 3.57
C ALA A 371 -27.94 1.06 4.26
N ASP A 372 -29.15 0.84 3.73
CA ASP A 372 -30.09 -0.15 4.25
C ASP A 372 -29.54 -1.57 4.04
N GLN A 373 -29.03 -1.87 2.82
CA GLN A 373 -28.39 -3.15 2.54
C GLN A 373 -27.12 -3.36 3.41
N MET A 374 -26.33 -2.29 3.63
CA MET A 374 -25.16 -2.35 4.52
C MET A 374 -25.58 -2.72 5.96
N LEU A 375 -26.58 -2.07 6.52
CA LEU A 375 -27.06 -2.36 7.89
C LEU A 375 -27.63 -3.78 8.00
N GLN A 376 -28.38 -4.25 7.00
CA GLN A 376 -28.85 -5.63 6.95
C GLN A 376 -27.68 -6.63 6.92
N ALA A 377 -26.68 -6.37 6.11
CA ALA A 377 -25.47 -7.20 6.03
C ALA A 377 -24.69 -7.21 7.35
N LEU A 378 -24.53 -6.06 8.02
CA LEU A 378 -23.93 -5.99 9.36
C LEU A 378 -24.69 -6.86 10.35
N THR A 379 -26.02 -6.82 10.32
CA THR A 379 -26.87 -7.64 11.19
C THR A 379 -26.66 -9.14 10.98
N ILE A 380 -26.47 -9.56 9.73
CA ILE A 380 -26.13 -10.96 9.40
C ILE A 380 -24.73 -11.31 9.95
N LEU A 381 -23.75 -10.42 9.77
CA LEU A 381 -22.36 -10.68 10.14
C LEU A 381 -22.10 -10.75 11.65
N VAL A 382 -22.94 -10.13 12.49
CA VAL A 382 -22.81 -10.23 13.96
C VAL A 382 -23.52 -11.42 14.58
N GLN A 383 -24.23 -12.24 13.79
CA GLN A 383 -24.83 -13.47 14.29
C GLN A 383 -23.76 -14.39 14.91
N PRO A 384 -24.16 -15.28 15.84
CA PRO A 384 -23.23 -16.28 16.38
C PRO A 384 -22.52 -17.07 15.29
N GLN A 385 -21.26 -17.40 15.52
CA GLN A 385 -20.40 -18.07 14.51
C GLN A 385 -21.00 -19.38 14.00
N SER A 386 -21.75 -20.12 14.86
CA SER A 386 -22.46 -21.33 14.50
C SER A 386 -23.62 -21.13 13.52
N GLN A 387 -24.12 -19.91 13.40
CA GLN A 387 -25.22 -19.54 12.49
C GLN A 387 -24.72 -18.86 11.20
N ARG A 388 -23.46 -18.44 11.16
CA ARG A 388 -22.90 -17.79 9.98
C ARG A 388 -22.48 -18.83 8.93
N ILE A 389 -22.81 -18.58 7.67
CA ILE A 389 -22.32 -19.35 6.52
C ILE A 389 -20.90 -18.90 6.15
N VAL A 390 -20.62 -17.60 6.27
CA VAL A 390 -19.31 -16.95 6.00
C VAL A 390 -18.56 -16.65 7.29
N ALA A 391 -17.30 -16.22 7.16
CA ALA A 391 -16.44 -15.77 8.25
C ALA A 391 -16.26 -16.83 9.37
N ARG A 392 -16.04 -18.07 8.97
CA ARG A 392 -15.69 -19.18 9.86
C ARG A 392 -14.19 -19.26 10.04
N PRO A 393 -13.67 -19.92 11.11
CA PRO A 393 -12.23 -20.06 11.36
C PRO A 393 -11.45 -20.61 10.18
N GLU A 394 -11.99 -21.63 9.48
CA GLU A 394 -11.37 -22.24 8.32
C GLU A 394 -11.23 -21.28 7.13
N HIS A 395 -12.16 -20.34 6.96
CA HIS A 395 -12.13 -19.33 5.92
C HIS A 395 -11.00 -18.33 6.15
N PHE A 396 -10.86 -17.85 7.38
CA PHE A 396 -9.76 -16.97 7.78
C PHE A 396 -8.41 -17.68 7.69
N ALA A 397 -8.34 -18.96 8.07
CA ALA A 397 -7.13 -19.75 7.97
C ALA A 397 -6.67 -19.92 6.52
N ALA A 398 -7.59 -20.19 5.58
CA ALA A 398 -7.29 -20.30 4.16
C ALA A 398 -6.71 -18.97 3.60
N TYR A 399 -7.31 -17.84 3.95
CA TYR A 399 -6.77 -16.54 3.56
C TYR A 399 -5.37 -16.30 4.13
N ARG A 400 -5.17 -16.52 5.45
CA ARG A 400 -3.86 -16.35 6.10
C ARG A 400 -2.78 -17.23 5.46
N GLN A 401 -3.11 -18.41 5.00
CA GLN A 401 -2.17 -19.29 4.30
C GLN A 401 -1.70 -18.67 2.98
N ASP A 402 -2.63 -18.22 2.14
CA ASP A 402 -2.34 -17.66 0.81
C ASP A 402 -1.70 -16.26 0.88
N PHE A 403 -1.96 -15.51 1.95
CA PHE A 403 -1.41 -14.15 2.21
C PHE A 403 -0.35 -14.15 3.33
N SER A 404 0.37 -15.25 3.50
CA SER A 404 1.46 -15.39 4.47
C SER A 404 2.79 -14.84 3.94
N HIS A 405 3.72 -14.55 4.85
CA HIS A 405 5.11 -14.25 4.51
C HIS A 405 5.75 -15.38 3.67
N ALA A 406 5.42 -16.65 3.96
CA ALA A 406 5.91 -17.80 3.20
C ALA A 406 5.38 -17.77 1.75
N ALA A 407 4.10 -17.49 1.54
CA ALA A 407 3.52 -17.36 0.21
C ALA A 407 4.13 -16.18 -0.55
N LEU A 408 4.30 -15.03 0.09
CA LEU A 408 4.99 -13.87 -0.50
C LEU A 408 6.42 -14.22 -0.90
N LYS A 409 7.16 -14.90 -0.04
CA LYS A 409 8.54 -15.35 -0.32
C LYS A 409 8.61 -16.25 -1.54
N VAL A 410 7.73 -17.26 -1.65
CA VAL A 410 7.67 -18.17 -2.79
C VAL A 410 7.39 -17.40 -4.08
N LYS A 411 6.40 -16.52 -4.08
CA LYS A 411 6.02 -15.71 -5.23
C LYS A 411 7.15 -14.77 -5.67
N PHE A 412 7.76 -14.08 -4.72
CA PHE A 412 8.87 -13.17 -5.00
C PHE A 412 10.08 -13.88 -5.60
N PHE A 413 10.47 -15.06 -5.08
CA PHE A 413 11.59 -15.81 -5.65
C PHE A 413 11.27 -16.42 -6.99
N GLY A 414 10.05 -16.93 -7.19
CA GLY A 414 9.62 -17.40 -8.51
C GLY A 414 9.69 -16.31 -9.58
N PHE A 415 9.30 -15.09 -9.22
CA PHE A 415 9.46 -13.92 -10.08
C PHE A 415 10.95 -13.55 -10.29
N LEU A 416 11.75 -13.49 -9.23
CA LEU A 416 13.15 -13.10 -9.30
C LEU A 416 13.97 -14.08 -10.14
N GLU A 417 13.74 -15.37 -10.03
CA GLU A 417 14.39 -16.40 -10.84
C GLU A 417 14.08 -16.23 -12.33
N GLN A 418 12.82 -15.97 -12.68
CA GLN A 418 12.44 -15.68 -14.07
C GLN A 418 13.08 -14.38 -14.58
N ALA A 419 13.09 -13.31 -13.76
CA ALA A 419 13.64 -12.01 -14.13
C ALA A 419 15.17 -12.02 -14.29
N LEU A 420 15.85 -12.92 -13.57
CA LEU A 420 17.30 -13.12 -13.65
C LEU A 420 17.72 -14.15 -14.72
N ALA A 421 16.79 -14.94 -15.25
CA ALA A 421 17.10 -15.93 -16.27
C ALA A 421 17.71 -15.26 -17.52
N PRO A 422 18.74 -15.84 -18.14
CA PRO A 422 19.22 -15.39 -19.43
C PRO A 422 18.07 -15.39 -20.44
N VAL A 423 17.96 -14.35 -21.25
CA VAL A 423 17.01 -14.33 -22.36
C VAL A 423 17.42 -15.45 -23.30
N ALA A 424 16.58 -16.47 -23.44
CA ALA A 424 16.78 -17.49 -24.47
C ALA A 424 16.70 -16.78 -25.83
N HIS A 425 17.82 -16.79 -26.56
CA HIS A 425 17.95 -16.22 -27.89
C HIS A 425 17.32 -17.14 -28.94
#